data_0cda537e1803b56c7f1e26f67a558257
#
_entry.id   0cda537e1803b56c7f1e26f67a558257
#
_cell.length_a   1.000
_cell.length_b   1.000
_cell.length_c   1.000
_cell.angle_alpha   90.00
_cell.angle_beta   90.00
_cell.angle_gamma   90.00
#
_symmetry.space_group_name_H-M   'P 1'
#
loop_
_entity.id
_entity.type
_entity.pdbx_description
1 polymer ?
#
loop_
_entity_poly.entity_id
_entity_poly.type
_entity_poly.pdbx_seq_one_letter_code
_entity_poly.pdbx_strand_id
1 'polypeptide(L)'
;KNNTKPGFATVNIKFKGVYTGSMSYRLTIKPKKQSISSIKSKSKKKMTLKWKKDSTVTGYQIQYSTSKKYTKKATKTITINKKSTTSKTISKLKSKKKYYVRMRSYKTIDGKRQFSSWSKKMSVKTK
;
A
#
# COMPACT_ATOMS: atom_id res chain seq x y z
N LYS A 1 -7.39 17.95 -17.40
CA LYS A 1 -8.25 17.22 -16.50
C LYS A 1 -7.49 16.55 -15.40
N ASN A 2 -8.04 16.61 -14.27
CA ASN A 2 -7.42 16.06 -13.09
C ASN A 2 -7.75 14.59 -12.93
N ASN A 3 -6.72 13.77 -12.89
CA ASN A 3 -6.83 12.36 -12.62
C ASN A 3 -6.11 12.09 -11.32
N THR A 4 -6.71 12.56 -10.24
CA THR A 4 -6.10 12.43 -8.93
C THR A 4 -6.41 11.11 -8.25
N LYS A 5 -7.41 10.40 -8.75
CA LYS A 5 -7.78 9.10 -8.21
C LYS A 5 -6.97 7.99 -8.87
N PRO A 6 -6.61 6.94 -8.13
CA PRO A 6 -5.98 5.78 -8.73
C PRO A 6 -6.89 5.16 -9.78
N GLY A 7 -6.32 4.69 -10.84
CA GLY A 7 -7.06 4.06 -11.89
C GLY A 7 -6.38 4.26 -13.23
N PHE A 8 -7.11 3.93 -14.28
CA PHE A 8 -6.66 4.21 -15.62
C PHE A 8 -7.16 5.55 -16.08
N ALA A 9 -6.29 6.29 -16.71
CA ALA A 9 -6.67 7.52 -17.39
C ALA A 9 -6.37 7.35 -18.86
N THR A 10 -7.35 7.65 -19.70
CA THR A 10 -7.16 7.66 -21.13
C THR A 10 -6.88 9.07 -21.57
N VAL A 11 -5.73 9.27 -22.15
CA VAL A 11 -5.34 10.57 -22.67
C VAL A 11 -5.56 10.58 -24.17
N ASN A 12 -6.47 11.39 -24.60
CA ASN A 12 -6.72 11.59 -26.02
C ASN A 12 -5.92 12.80 -26.46
N ILE A 13 -4.95 12.55 -27.30
CA ILE A 13 -4.12 13.62 -27.83
C ILE A 13 -4.67 14.02 -29.17
N LYS A 14 -5.11 15.26 -29.25
CA LYS A 14 -5.61 15.79 -30.50
C LYS A 14 -4.53 16.61 -31.17
N PHE A 15 -4.17 16.21 -32.35
CA PHE A 15 -3.24 16.96 -33.15
C PHE A 15 -4.00 17.60 -34.32
N LYS A 16 -3.65 18.80 -34.58
CA LYS A 16 -4.18 19.43 -35.79
C LYS A 16 -3.41 18.96 -36.99
N GLY A 17 -4.10 18.79 -38.08
CA GLY A 17 -3.45 18.41 -39.30
C GLY A 17 -3.30 16.93 -39.47
N VAL A 18 -2.19 16.54 -39.95
CA VAL A 18 -1.96 15.14 -40.31
C VAL A 18 -1.71 14.29 -39.10
N TYR A 19 -2.75 13.67 -38.71
CA TYR A 19 -2.63 12.70 -37.66
C TYR A 19 -3.40 11.47 -38.06
N THR A 20 -2.69 10.43 -38.40
CA THR A 20 -3.28 9.21 -38.87
C THR A 20 -3.36 8.22 -37.73
N GLY A 21 -4.47 7.55 -37.66
CA GLY A 21 -4.71 6.59 -36.60
C GLY A 21 -5.09 7.27 -35.30
N SER A 22 -5.58 6.50 -34.42
CA SER A 22 -5.86 6.98 -33.09
C SER A 22 -4.71 6.60 -32.18
N MET A 23 -4.27 7.54 -31.41
CA MET A 23 -3.26 7.27 -30.43
C MET A 23 -3.81 7.63 -29.07
N SER A 24 -4.01 6.64 -28.27
CA SER A 24 -4.43 6.85 -26.90
C SER A 24 -3.43 6.21 -25.98
N TYR A 25 -3.09 6.96 -24.95
CA TYR A 25 -2.21 6.46 -23.91
C TYR A 25 -3.04 6.11 -22.69
N ARG A 26 -2.83 4.93 -22.21
CA ARG A 26 -3.46 4.52 -20.97
C ARG A 26 -2.44 4.72 -19.86
N LEU A 27 -2.71 5.69 -19.02
CA LEU A 27 -1.86 5.97 -17.86
C LEU A 27 -2.40 5.21 -16.66
N THR A 28 -1.53 4.48 -16.02
CA THR A 28 -1.87 3.84 -14.76
C THR A 28 -1.53 4.81 -13.64
N ILE A 29 -2.56 5.23 -12.93
CA ILE A 29 -2.39 6.16 -11.81
C ILE A 29 -2.22 5.33 -10.55
N LYS A 30 -1.03 5.38 -9.98
CA LYS A 30 -0.76 4.66 -8.74
C LYS A 30 -1.48 5.30 -7.57
N PRO A 31 -1.93 4.51 -6.59
CA PRO A 31 -2.47 5.06 -5.36
C PRO A 31 -1.47 5.96 -4.66
N LYS A 32 -1.99 6.89 -3.88
CA LYS A 32 -1.14 7.76 -3.08
C LYS A 32 -0.38 6.93 -2.06
N LYS A 33 0.82 7.39 -1.76
CA LYS A 33 1.63 6.75 -0.74
C LYS A 33 0.88 6.72 0.58
N GLN A 34 0.83 5.55 1.18
CA GLN A 34 0.16 5.38 2.46
C GLN A 34 1.12 5.65 3.60
N SER A 35 0.60 6.11 4.71
CA SER A 35 1.39 6.35 5.92
C SER A 35 0.80 5.58 7.09
N ILE A 36 1.67 5.05 7.93
CA ILE A 36 1.26 4.42 9.18
C ILE A 36 1.14 5.53 10.21
N SER A 37 -0.07 5.70 10.77
CA SER A 37 -0.32 6.74 11.77
C SER A 37 0.25 6.35 13.12
N SER A 38 0.13 5.11 13.50
CA SER A 38 0.71 4.63 14.75
C SER A 38 0.98 3.13 14.69
N ILE A 39 1.94 2.72 15.48
CA ILE A 39 2.27 1.30 15.63
C ILE A 39 2.64 1.10 17.09
N LYS A 40 1.98 0.15 17.74
CA LYS A 40 2.17 -0.12 19.17
C LYS A 40 2.08 -1.60 19.46
N SER A 41 2.81 -2.03 20.46
CA SER A 41 2.72 -3.39 20.98
C SER A 41 2.26 -3.31 22.43
N LYS A 42 0.96 -3.45 22.63
CA LYS A 42 0.37 -3.41 23.97
C LYS A 42 0.33 -4.76 24.65
N SER A 43 0.42 -5.82 23.89
CA SER A 43 0.36 -7.19 24.39
C SER A 43 1.55 -7.97 23.89
N LYS A 44 1.88 -9.02 24.63
CA LYS A 44 2.98 -9.91 24.23
C LYS A 44 2.70 -10.51 22.87
N LYS A 45 3.71 -10.57 22.03
CA LYS A 45 3.65 -11.21 20.72
C LYS A 45 2.62 -10.62 19.76
N LYS A 46 2.20 -9.39 20.03
CA LYS A 46 1.21 -8.71 19.16
C LYS A 46 1.62 -7.27 18.92
N MET A 47 1.22 -6.76 17.78
CA MET A 47 1.36 -5.34 17.50
C MET A 47 0.13 -4.86 16.74
N THR A 48 -0.22 -3.61 16.95
CA THR A 48 -1.36 -2.98 16.30
C THR A 48 -0.90 -1.79 15.48
N LEU A 49 -1.27 -1.78 14.22
CA LEU A 49 -0.99 -0.69 13.31
C LEU A 49 -2.27 0.08 13.07
N LYS A 50 -2.14 1.39 12.93
CA LYS A 50 -3.25 2.24 12.52
C LYS A 50 -2.78 3.15 11.39
N TRP A 51 -3.70 3.46 10.50
CA TRP A 51 -3.43 4.32 9.35
C TRP A 51 -4.70 5.04 8.96
N LYS A 52 -4.55 6.00 8.07
CA LYS A 52 -5.71 6.72 7.55
C LYS A 52 -6.36 5.97 6.41
N LYS A 53 -7.67 5.95 6.41
CA LYS A 53 -8.45 5.35 5.34
C LYS A 53 -8.23 6.14 4.04
N ASP A 54 -8.11 5.41 2.95
CA ASP A 54 -8.09 5.99 1.61
C ASP A 54 -9.25 5.36 0.85
N SER A 55 -10.29 6.14 0.62
CA SER A 55 -11.50 5.64 -0.05
C SER A 55 -11.29 5.40 -1.54
N THR A 56 -10.17 5.84 -2.10
CA THR A 56 -9.90 5.70 -3.54
C THR A 56 -9.21 4.39 -3.90
N VAL A 57 -8.82 3.60 -2.91
CA VAL A 57 -8.10 2.35 -3.15
C VAL A 57 -9.00 1.14 -2.92
N THR A 58 -8.53 -0.02 -3.36
CA THR A 58 -9.24 -1.27 -3.12
C THR A 58 -8.90 -1.83 -1.74
N GLY A 59 -7.67 -1.68 -1.32
CA GLY A 59 -7.22 -2.18 -0.04
C GLY A 59 -5.79 -1.78 0.27
N TYR A 60 -5.22 -2.51 1.20
CA TYR A 60 -3.88 -2.20 1.73
C TYR A 60 -3.05 -3.46 1.82
N GLN A 61 -1.76 -3.28 1.81
CA GLN A 61 -0.83 -4.37 2.01
C GLN A 61 0.19 -3.95 3.06
N ILE A 62 0.36 -4.80 4.06
CA ILE A 62 1.29 -4.56 5.16
C ILE A 62 2.41 -5.58 5.06
N GLN A 63 3.63 -5.11 5.18
CA GLN A 63 4.78 -5.98 5.20
C GLN A 63 5.54 -5.75 6.49
N TYR A 64 5.85 -6.82 7.20
CA TYR A 64 6.59 -6.73 8.46
C TYR A 64 7.70 -7.75 8.50
N SER A 65 8.78 -7.39 9.16
CA SER A 65 9.98 -8.21 9.17
C SER A 65 10.80 -7.93 10.41
N THR A 66 11.53 -8.94 10.86
CA THR A 66 12.54 -8.75 11.90
C THR A 66 13.84 -8.23 11.32
N SER A 67 13.95 -8.21 10.00
CA SER A 67 15.13 -7.72 9.32
C SER A 67 14.89 -6.32 8.76
N LYS A 68 15.79 -5.40 9.03
CA LYS A 68 15.74 -4.05 8.51
C LYS A 68 15.76 -4.03 6.98
N LYS A 69 16.35 -5.03 6.37
CA LYS A 69 16.46 -5.14 4.92
C LYS A 69 15.30 -5.90 4.30
N TYR A 70 14.34 -6.33 5.09
CA TYR A 70 13.19 -7.10 4.60
C TYR A 70 13.63 -8.34 3.81
N THR A 71 14.46 -9.15 4.42
CA THR A 71 14.89 -10.38 3.78
C THR A 71 13.70 -11.32 3.62
N LYS A 72 13.73 -12.12 2.57
CA LYS A 72 12.63 -12.99 2.21
C LYS A 72 12.22 -13.94 3.33
N LYS A 73 13.19 -14.48 4.05
CA LYS A 73 12.93 -15.41 5.15
C LYS A 73 12.27 -14.75 6.36
N ALA A 74 12.60 -13.50 6.62
CA ALA A 74 12.14 -12.79 7.80
C ALA A 74 10.90 -11.95 7.57
N THR A 75 10.47 -11.80 6.32
CA THR A 75 9.40 -10.87 5.94
C THR A 75 8.10 -11.60 5.68
N LYS A 76 7.02 -11.07 6.23
CA LYS A 76 5.67 -11.55 5.96
C LYS A 76 4.82 -10.42 5.42
N THR A 77 3.86 -10.77 4.60
CA THR A 77 2.98 -9.81 3.95
C THR A 77 1.53 -10.13 4.26
N ILE A 78 0.78 -9.10 4.62
CA ILE A 78 -0.66 -9.21 4.89
C ILE A 78 -1.37 -8.34 3.87
N THR A 79 -2.37 -8.91 3.20
CA THR A 79 -3.20 -8.17 2.26
C THR A 79 -4.57 -7.95 2.87
N ILE A 80 -5.03 -6.71 2.86
CA ILE A 80 -6.33 -6.32 3.39
C ILE A 80 -7.18 -5.86 2.21
N ASN A 81 -8.22 -6.62 1.90
CA ASN A 81 -9.08 -6.35 0.74
C ASN A 81 -10.24 -5.41 1.07
N LYS A 82 -10.07 -4.57 2.06
CA LYS A 82 -11.14 -3.71 2.54
C LYS A 82 -10.59 -2.31 2.77
N LYS A 83 -10.98 -1.38 1.91
CA LYS A 83 -10.47 0.00 1.99
C LYS A 83 -10.90 0.75 3.25
N SER A 84 -11.97 0.32 3.88
CA SER A 84 -12.46 0.95 5.11
C SER A 84 -11.69 0.54 6.35
N THR A 85 -10.81 -0.45 6.24
CA THR A 85 -9.98 -0.88 7.36
C THR A 85 -8.93 0.18 7.66
N THR A 86 -8.83 0.57 8.92
CA THR A 86 -7.86 1.58 9.37
C THR A 86 -6.91 1.06 10.43
N SER A 87 -7.09 -0.19 10.84
CA SER A 87 -6.21 -0.79 11.83
C SER A 87 -6.08 -2.28 11.59
N LYS A 88 -4.99 -2.83 12.06
CA LYS A 88 -4.74 -4.27 12.00
C LYS A 88 -3.87 -4.68 13.17
N THR A 89 -4.30 -5.72 13.87
CA THR A 89 -3.51 -6.34 14.92
C THR A 89 -2.83 -7.57 14.35
N ILE A 90 -1.52 -7.62 14.48
CA ILE A 90 -0.72 -8.75 14.02
C ILE A 90 -0.32 -9.54 15.25
N SER A 91 -0.64 -10.82 15.24
CA SER A 91 -0.38 -11.73 16.36
C SER A 91 0.67 -12.78 15.97
N LYS A 92 0.96 -13.64 16.91
CA LYS A 92 1.92 -14.73 16.73
C LYS A 92 3.34 -14.22 16.37
N LEU A 93 3.69 -13.08 16.94
CA LEU A 93 5.02 -12.51 16.78
C LEU A 93 5.93 -13.05 17.88
N LYS A 94 7.22 -12.82 17.72
CA LYS A 94 8.18 -13.13 18.77
C LYS A 94 8.13 -12.06 19.85
N SER A 95 8.23 -12.48 21.10
CA SER A 95 8.23 -11.56 22.22
C SER A 95 9.57 -10.81 22.31
N LYS A 96 9.50 -9.57 22.75
CA LYS A 96 10.70 -8.73 22.94
C LYS A 96 11.57 -8.64 21.68
N LYS A 97 10.93 -8.65 20.52
CA LYS A 97 11.62 -8.61 19.23
C LYS A 97 11.25 -7.32 18.49
N LYS A 98 12.23 -6.71 17.86
CA LYS A 98 12.00 -5.53 17.06
C LYS A 98 11.52 -5.94 15.68
N TYR A 99 10.40 -5.35 15.27
CA TYR A 99 9.81 -5.56 13.95
C TYR A 99 9.83 -4.27 13.17
N TYR A 100 10.14 -4.39 11.91
CA TYR A 100 10.09 -3.29 10.95
C TYR A 100 8.84 -3.48 10.12
N VAL A 101 8.08 -2.41 9.96
CA VAL A 101 6.78 -2.46 9.29
C VAL A 101 6.70 -1.36 8.26
N ARG A 102 6.13 -1.70 7.15
CA ARG A 102 5.79 -0.73 6.11
C ARG A 102 4.48 -1.16 5.47
N MET A 103 3.79 -0.23 4.83
CA MET A 103 2.55 -0.56 4.17
C MET A 103 2.42 0.20 2.87
N ARG A 104 1.53 -0.26 2.04
CA ARG A 104 1.15 0.41 0.81
C ARG A 104 -0.31 0.14 0.55
N SER A 105 -0.92 0.99 -0.26
CA SER A 105 -2.27 0.77 -0.73
C SER A 105 -2.22 0.16 -2.12
N TYR A 106 -3.35 -0.40 -2.56
CA TYR A 106 -3.45 -0.90 -3.92
C TYR A 106 -4.83 -0.65 -4.48
N LYS A 107 -4.88 -0.55 -5.78
CA LYS A 107 -6.12 -0.45 -6.54
C LYS A 107 -6.14 -1.59 -7.53
N THR A 108 -7.22 -2.35 -7.56
CA THR A 108 -7.39 -3.41 -8.55
C THR A 108 -8.07 -2.82 -9.78
N ILE A 109 -7.41 -2.94 -10.91
CA ILE A 109 -7.89 -2.42 -12.18
C ILE A 109 -7.73 -3.54 -13.20
N ASP A 110 -8.85 -3.93 -13.82
CA ASP A 110 -8.87 -5.01 -14.80
C ASP A 110 -8.20 -6.29 -14.29
N GLY A 111 -8.49 -6.63 -13.04
CA GLY A 111 -7.93 -7.82 -12.41
C GLY A 111 -6.48 -7.70 -11.97
N LYS A 112 -5.85 -6.57 -12.18
CA LYS A 112 -4.47 -6.35 -11.80
C LYS A 112 -4.35 -5.34 -10.67
N ARG A 113 -3.47 -5.61 -9.73
CA ARG A 113 -3.22 -4.70 -8.62
C ARG A 113 -2.20 -3.65 -9.00
N GLN A 114 -2.55 -2.40 -8.73
CA GLN A 114 -1.63 -1.28 -8.88
C GLN A 114 -1.28 -0.80 -7.49
N PHE A 115 -0.01 -0.83 -7.14
CA PHE A 115 0.44 -0.53 -5.78
C PHE A 115 1.00 0.87 -5.67
N SER A 116 0.77 1.48 -4.52
CA SER A 116 1.46 2.71 -4.17
C SER A 116 2.91 2.40 -3.80
N SER A 117 3.71 3.43 -3.63
CA SER A 117 5.03 3.27 -3.03
C SER A 117 4.87 2.82 -1.58
N TRP A 118 5.87 2.13 -1.06
CA TRP A 118 5.86 1.74 0.35
C TRP A 118 5.92 2.98 1.23
N SER A 119 5.24 2.90 2.36
CA SER A 119 5.31 3.93 3.38
C SER A 119 6.71 3.98 3.99
N LYS A 120 6.95 5.03 4.77
CA LYS A 120 8.14 5.09 5.58
C LYS A 120 8.19 3.88 6.51
N LYS A 121 9.37 3.31 6.67
CA LYS A 121 9.55 2.19 7.58
C LYS A 121 9.30 2.64 9.01
N MET A 122 8.51 1.86 9.71
CA MET A 122 8.28 2.06 11.12
C MET A 122 8.83 0.86 11.87
N SER A 123 9.15 1.03 13.13
CA SER A 123 9.62 -0.09 13.92
C SER A 123 8.93 -0.10 15.28
N VAL A 124 8.79 -1.28 15.83
CA VAL A 124 8.21 -1.48 17.14
C VAL A 124 8.85 -2.70 17.77
N LYS A 125 9.07 -2.63 19.06
CA LYS A 125 9.53 -3.79 19.82
C LYS A 125 8.32 -4.41 20.51
N THR A 126 8.10 -5.69 20.28
CA THR A 126 7.00 -6.40 20.92
C THR A 126 7.28 -6.57 22.41
N LYS A 127 6.21 -6.68 23.17
CA LYS A 127 6.31 -7.01 24.58
C LYS A 127 6.65 -8.46 24.79
#